data_f6bfca6f345fbab3cbd7928cf30580a3
#
_entry.id   f6bfca6f345fbab3cbd7928cf30580a3
#
_cell.length_a   1.000
_cell.length_b   1.000
_cell.length_c   1.000
_cell.angle_alpha   90.00
_cell.angle_beta   90.00
_cell.angle_gamma   90.00
#
_symmetry.space_group_name_H-M   'P 1'
#
loop_
_entity.id
_entity.type
_entity.pdbx_description
1 polymer ?
#
loop_
_entity_poly.entity_id
_entity_poly.type
_entity_poly.pdbx_seq_one_letter_code
_entity_poly.pdbx_strand_id
1 'polypeptide(L)'
;MSWRGNCVKIFLENSHDVREGRKDENNMKDEYVAYVGTYTHGSSIGIHLYDVNVEEGTLTERKVIPVNNSSHIARSLNGKYLYSIADEGVAVFAVEDDGDLTPINKVDIDGMRGCYLSVDKTGRYLFVAGYHDGKVTVVHTHKAVSYTHLTLPT
;
A
#
# COMPACT_ATOMS: atom_id res chain seq x y z
N MET A 1 24.39 5.00 -0.68
CA MET A 1 23.33 5.09 -1.70
C MET A 1 22.61 6.41 -1.54
N SER A 2 22.61 7.26 -2.57
CA SER A 2 22.02 8.62 -2.48
C SER A 2 20.56 8.53 -2.96
N TRP A 3 19.62 8.63 -2.04
CA TRP A 3 18.19 8.75 -2.32
C TRP A 3 17.88 10.18 -2.74
N ARG A 4 17.79 10.45 -4.02
CA ARG A 4 17.38 11.77 -4.52
C ARG A 4 15.91 11.71 -4.94
N GLY A 5 15.06 12.35 -4.10
CA GLY A 5 13.82 12.98 -4.59
C GLY A 5 12.58 12.13 -4.86
N ASN A 6 12.46 10.91 -4.32
CA ASN A 6 11.21 10.16 -4.44
C ASN A 6 10.44 10.22 -3.12
N CYS A 7 9.15 10.56 -3.20
CA CYS A 7 8.25 10.47 -2.05
C CYS A 7 8.08 8.99 -1.71
N VAL A 8 8.61 8.57 -0.57
CA VAL A 8 8.57 7.18 -0.10
C VAL A 8 7.63 7.13 1.08
N LYS A 9 6.61 6.29 1.03
CA LYS A 9 5.78 5.99 2.19
C LYS A 9 6.10 4.59 2.67
N ILE A 10 6.51 4.49 3.94
CA ILE A 10 6.85 3.23 4.60
C ILE A 10 5.70 2.88 5.54
N PHE A 11 5.15 1.67 5.42
CA PHE A 11 4.30 1.05 6.42
C PHE A 11 5.07 -0.10 7.05
N LEU A 12 5.13 -0.10 8.38
CA LEU A 12 5.61 -1.22 9.17
C LEU A 12 4.41 -2.06 9.59
N GLU A 13 4.47 -3.34 9.36
CA GLU A 13 3.47 -4.30 9.77
C GLU A 13 4.09 -5.36 10.66
N ASN A 14 3.41 -5.67 11.78
CA ASN A 14 3.75 -6.81 12.59
C ASN A 14 3.01 -8.03 12.02
N SER A 15 3.72 -9.02 11.50
CA SER A 15 3.16 -10.24 10.92
C SER A 15 2.36 -11.09 11.92
N HIS A 16 2.43 -10.77 13.23
CA HIS A 16 1.72 -11.50 14.29
C HIS A 16 0.35 -10.94 14.66
N ASP A 17 -0.04 -9.76 14.21
CA ASP A 17 -1.33 -9.12 14.57
C ASP A 17 -2.56 -9.79 13.92
N VAL A 18 -2.35 -10.78 13.04
CA VAL A 18 -3.42 -11.52 12.33
C VAL A 18 -3.80 -12.84 13.02
N ARG A 19 -3.06 -13.27 14.03
CA ARG A 19 -3.34 -14.55 14.74
C ARG A 19 -4.01 -14.32 16.09
N GLU A 20 -5.32 -14.07 16.10
CA GLU A 20 -6.11 -14.35 17.30
C GLU A 20 -6.09 -15.86 17.56
N GLY A 21 -5.40 -16.31 18.61
CA GLY A 21 -5.67 -17.57 19.26
C GLY A 21 -4.58 -18.62 19.41
N ARG A 22 -3.30 -18.28 19.54
CA ARG A 22 -2.30 -19.19 20.16
C ARG A 22 -1.30 -18.40 20.99
N LYS A 23 -1.45 -18.52 22.31
CA LYS A 23 -0.42 -18.15 23.27
C LYS A 23 0.58 -19.29 23.37
N ASP A 24 1.67 -19.20 22.64
CA ASP A 24 2.91 -19.90 22.93
C ASP A 24 3.95 -18.84 23.32
N GLU A 25 4.12 -18.63 24.61
CA GLU A 25 4.92 -17.57 25.24
C GLU A 25 6.43 -17.78 25.15
N ASN A 26 6.96 -18.60 24.25
CA ASN A 26 8.39 -18.82 24.13
C ASN A 26 8.88 -18.55 22.71
N ASN A 27 9.54 -17.38 22.56
CA ASN A 27 10.39 -17.01 21.42
C ASN A 27 9.68 -16.49 20.14
N MET A 28 8.70 -15.59 20.27
CA MET A 28 8.22 -14.83 19.11
C MET A 28 9.14 -13.63 18.88
N LYS A 29 10.07 -13.75 17.94
CA LYS A 29 10.67 -12.56 17.33
C LYS A 29 9.54 -11.81 16.64
N ASP A 30 9.39 -10.52 16.97
CA ASP A 30 8.50 -9.61 16.23
C ASP A 30 9.03 -9.48 14.80
N GLU A 31 8.39 -10.19 13.87
CA GLU A 31 8.72 -10.09 12.45
C GLU A 31 7.91 -8.95 11.84
N TYR A 32 8.58 -7.93 11.35
CA TYR A 32 7.96 -6.80 10.68
C TYR A 32 8.28 -6.81 9.20
N VAL A 33 7.28 -6.43 8.39
CA VAL A 33 7.44 -6.20 6.96
C VAL A 33 7.23 -4.73 6.66
N ALA A 34 8.14 -4.12 5.89
CA ALA A 34 8.01 -2.75 5.41
C ALA A 34 7.64 -2.76 3.91
N TYR A 35 6.63 -1.97 3.57
CA TYR A 35 6.22 -1.72 2.19
C TYR A 35 6.68 -0.33 1.77
N VAL A 36 7.39 -0.25 0.66
CA VAL A 36 7.94 1.00 0.14
C VAL A 36 7.44 1.22 -1.28
N GLY A 37 6.48 2.14 -1.43
CA GLY A 37 6.00 2.57 -2.74
C GLY A 37 6.98 3.55 -3.39
N THR A 38 7.18 3.44 -4.69
CA THR A 38 8.17 4.24 -5.42
C THR A 38 7.65 4.74 -6.76
N TYR A 39 8.25 5.83 -7.27
CA TYR A 39 8.14 6.17 -8.68
C TYR A 39 9.01 5.24 -9.53
N THR A 40 8.53 4.87 -10.72
CA THR A 40 9.22 3.98 -11.64
C THR A 40 9.98 4.71 -12.76
N HIS A 41 10.29 6.00 -12.54
CA HIS A 41 11.08 6.81 -13.50
C HIS A 41 12.59 6.56 -13.44
N GLY A 42 13.04 5.71 -12.52
CA GLY A 42 14.43 5.33 -12.32
C GLY A 42 14.65 3.82 -12.45
N SER A 43 15.40 3.27 -11.52
CA SER A 43 15.69 1.84 -11.47
C SER A 43 14.64 1.01 -10.74
N SER A 44 13.72 1.65 -10.00
CA SER A 44 12.65 0.94 -9.31
C SER A 44 11.54 0.54 -10.27
N ILE A 45 10.90 -0.59 -9.98
CA ILE A 45 9.81 -1.15 -10.79
C ILE A 45 8.48 -1.19 -10.04
N GLY A 46 8.42 -0.74 -8.77
CA GLY A 46 7.16 -0.74 -8.04
C GLY A 46 7.26 -0.70 -6.53
N ILE A 47 6.50 -1.57 -5.86
CA ILE A 47 6.47 -1.69 -4.40
C ILE A 47 7.57 -2.65 -3.94
N HIS A 48 8.47 -2.16 -3.10
CA HIS A 48 9.52 -2.98 -2.49
C HIS A 48 9.05 -3.49 -1.13
N LEU A 49 9.22 -4.78 -0.88
CA LEU A 49 8.98 -5.44 0.39
C LEU A 49 10.31 -5.70 1.08
N TYR A 50 10.39 -5.33 2.36
CA TYR A 50 11.57 -5.55 3.18
C TYR A 50 11.21 -6.30 4.46
N ASP A 51 12.04 -7.28 4.82
CA ASP A 51 12.07 -7.81 6.18
C ASP A 51 12.78 -6.81 7.08
N VAL A 52 12.19 -6.51 8.23
CA VAL A 52 12.70 -5.51 9.17
C VAL A 52 13.25 -6.20 10.40
N ASN A 53 14.53 -6.06 10.63
CA ASN A 53 15.14 -6.42 11.90
C ASN A 53 15.17 -5.20 12.83
N VAL A 54 14.26 -5.16 13.80
CA VAL A 54 14.11 -4.02 14.71
C VAL A 54 15.30 -3.93 15.67
N GLU A 55 15.89 -5.05 16.09
CA GLU A 55 17.02 -5.07 17.03
C GLU A 55 18.28 -4.50 16.41
N GLU A 56 18.54 -4.84 15.14
CA GLU A 56 19.73 -4.38 14.41
C GLU A 56 19.48 -3.07 13.64
N GLY A 57 18.21 -2.65 13.50
CA GLY A 57 17.83 -1.50 12.69
C GLY A 57 18.13 -1.68 11.20
N THR A 58 18.00 -2.94 10.69
CA THR A 58 18.32 -3.28 9.30
C THR A 58 17.09 -3.64 8.50
N LEU A 59 17.15 -3.39 7.18
CA LEU A 59 16.14 -3.75 6.20
C LEU A 59 16.77 -4.69 5.16
N THR A 60 16.17 -5.87 4.96
CA THR A 60 16.58 -6.80 3.92
C THR A 60 15.48 -6.87 2.85
N GLU A 61 15.80 -6.53 1.60
CA GLU A 61 14.82 -6.61 0.52
C GLU A 61 14.40 -8.07 0.30
N ARG A 62 13.10 -8.34 0.44
CA ARG A 62 12.50 -9.66 0.21
C ARG A 62 12.15 -9.83 -1.27
N LYS A 63 11.43 -8.86 -1.83
CA LYS A 63 11.02 -8.84 -3.23
C LYS A 63 10.50 -7.47 -3.67
N VAL A 64 10.31 -7.31 -4.97
CA VAL A 64 9.66 -6.14 -5.56
C VAL A 64 8.43 -6.58 -6.35
N ILE A 65 7.31 -5.89 -6.14
CA ILE A 65 6.07 -6.10 -6.89
C ILE A 65 5.97 -5.03 -7.97
N PRO A 66 5.92 -5.42 -9.26
CA PRO A 66 5.81 -4.45 -10.33
C PRO A 66 4.47 -3.68 -10.26
N VAL A 67 4.57 -2.37 -10.06
CA VAL A 67 3.44 -1.42 -10.09
C VAL A 67 3.96 -0.09 -10.60
N ASN A 68 3.47 0.37 -11.72
CA ASN A 68 3.89 1.64 -12.27
C ASN A 68 3.52 2.79 -11.33
N ASN A 69 4.53 3.59 -10.99
CA ASN A 69 4.37 4.81 -10.21
C ASN A 69 3.60 4.62 -8.89
N SER A 70 3.94 3.56 -8.14
CA SER A 70 3.40 3.28 -6.80
C SER A 70 3.84 4.33 -5.76
N SER A 71 3.68 5.60 -6.10
CA SER A 71 4.19 6.75 -5.34
C SER A 71 3.58 6.91 -3.96
N HIS A 72 2.39 6.39 -3.75
CA HIS A 72 1.71 6.41 -2.47
C HIS A 72 0.95 5.11 -2.25
N ILE A 73 1.08 4.57 -1.03
CA ILE A 73 0.39 3.36 -0.58
C ILE A 73 -0.40 3.66 0.69
N ALA A 74 -1.50 2.97 0.89
CA ALA A 74 -2.33 3.05 2.09
C ALA A 74 -2.84 1.66 2.47
N ARG A 75 -2.90 1.36 3.77
CA ARG A 75 -3.42 0.10 4.29
C ARG A 75 -4.90 0.24 4.64
N SER A 76 -5.67 -0.82 4.46
CA SER A 76 -7.04 -0.90 4.96
C SER A 76 -7.07 -0.90 6.50
N LEU A 77 -8.18 -0.48 7.11
CA LEU A 77 -8.30 -0.41 8.57
C LEU A 77 -8.19 -1.78 9.25
N ASN A 78 -8.62 -2.84 8.57
CA ASN A 78 -8.53 -4.21 9.08
C ASN A 78 -7.19 -4.89 8.77
N GLY A 79 -6.25 -4.17 8.16
CA GLY A 79 -4.93 -4.66 7.82
C GLY A 79 -4.84 -5.66 6.66
N LYS A 80 -5.96 -6.11 6.12
CA LYS A 80 -6.00 -7.20 5.13
C LYS A 80 -5.69 -6.77 3.69
N TYR A 81 -5.66 -5.46 3.42
CA TYR A 81 -5.47 -4.95 2.07
C TYR A 81 -4.48 -3.79 2.06
N LEU A 82 -3.70 -3.74 1.00
CA LEU A 82 -2.85 -2.60 0.64
C LEU A 82 -3.37 -2.00 -0.66
N TYR A 83 -3.55 -0.69 -0.66
CA TYR A 83 -3.89 0.13 -1.81
C TYR A 83 -2.67 0.87 -2.29
N SER A 84 -2.45 0.93 -3.60
CA SER A 84 -1.33 1.66 -4.20
C SER A 84 -1.80 2.52 -5.35
N ILE A 85 -1.27 3.73 -5.47
CA ILE A 85 -1.31 4.44 -6.75
C ILE A 85 -0.67 3.55 -7.82
N ALA A 86 -1.24 3.53 -9.02
CA ALA A 86 -0.77 2.75 -10.15
C ALA A 86 -1.04 3.51 -11.45
N ASP A 87 -0.23 4.53 -11.76
CA ASP A 87 -0.47 5.50 -12.84
C ASP A 87 -1.86 6.16 -12.72
N GLU A 88 -2.74 5.89 -13.68
CA GLU A 88 -4.10 6.42 -13.76
C GLU A 88 -5.12 5.56 -13.01
N GLY A 89 -4.69 4.83 -11.99
CA GLY A 89 -5.54 3.92 -11.24
C GLY A 89 -5.06 3.68 -9.82
N VAL A 90 -5.78 2.80 -9.14
CA VAL A 90 -5.42 2.27 -7.83
C VAL A 90 -5.32 0.75 -7.91
N ALA A 91 -4.16 0.20 -7.61
CA ALA A 91 -3.96 -1.23 -7.46
C ALA A 91 -4.31 -1.66 -6.02
N VAL A 92 -4.90 -2.84 -5.91
CA VAL A 92 -5.33 -3.44 -4.64
C VAL A 92 -4.66 -4.79 -4.46
N PHE A 93 -4.09 -5.00 -3.29
CA PHE A 93 -3.41 -6.24 -2.92
C PHE A 93 -4.02 -6.81 -1.64
N ALA A 94 -4.13 -8.14 -1.55
CA ALA A 94 -4.28 -8.81 -0.26
C ALA A 94 -2.92 -8.79 0.46
N VAL A 95 -2.98 -8.59 1.77
CA VAL A 95 -1.82 -8.77 2.66
C VAL A 95 -1.95 -10.15 3.26
N GLU A 96 -1.00 -11.02 2.95
CA GLU A 96 -0.94 -12.40 3.42
C GLU A 96 -0.43 -12.46 4.88
N ASP A 97 -0.59 -13.61 5.53
CA ASP A 97 -0.21 -13.79 6.93
C ASP A 97 1.31 -13.59 7.19
N ASP A 98 2.14 -13.81 6.18
CA ASP A 98 3.58 -13.56 6.23
C ASP A 98 3.97 -12.14 5.79
N GLY A 99 2.97 -11.29 5.54
CA GLY A 99 3.14 -9.94 5.04
C GLY A 99 3.43 -9.85 3.53
N ASP A 100 3.30 -10.95 2.79
CA ASP A 100 3.40 -10.89 1.34
C ASP A 100 2.17 -10.21 0.70
N LEU A 101 2.30 -9.77 -0.53
CA LEU A 101 1.24 -9.09 -1.27
C LEU A 101 0.79 -9.90 -2.47
N THR A 102 -0.50 -10.26 -2.51
CA THR A 102 -1.15 -10.89 -3.64
C THR A 102 -2.02 -9.88 -4.40
N PRO A 103 -1.78 -9.66 -5.71
CA PRO A 103 -2.62 -8.74 -6.48
C PRO A 103 -4.06 -9.21 -6.54
N ILE A 104 -5.02 -8.31 -6.29
CA ILE A 104 -6.45 -8.59 -6.41
C ILE A 104 -7.03 -7.91 -7.63
N ASN A 105 -6.85 -6.58 -7.73
CA ASN A 105 -7.56 -5.75 -8.69
C ASN A 105 -6.80 -4.44 -8.96
N LYS A 106 -7.15 -3.79 -10.07
CA LYS A 106 -6.80 -2.40 -10.37
C LYS A 106 -8.07 -1.65 -10.78
N VAL A 107 -8.30 -0.50 -10.18
CA VAL A 107 -9.44 0.37 -10.45
C VAL A 107 -8.96 1.59 -11.20
N ASP A 108 -9.62 1.90 -12.29
CA ASP A 108 -9.43 3.14 -13.03
C ASP A 108 -10.02 4.32 -12.25
N ILE A 109 -9.39 5.48 -12.34
CA ILE A 109 -9.82 6.73 -11.70
C ILE A 109 -9.99 7.86 -12.74
N ASP A 110 -10.59 7.53 -13.89
CA ASP A 110 -10.91 8.45 -15.01
C ASP A 110 -9.68 9.20 -15.56
N GLY A 111 -8.58 8.48 -15.74
CA GLY A 111 -7.34 9.03 -16.28
C GLY A 111 -6.63 10.02 -15.35
N MET A 112 -7.12 10.22 -14.13
CA MET A 112 -6.47 11.06 -13.12
C MET A 112 -5.18 10.42 -12.64
N ARG A 113 -4.11 11.20 -12.56
CA ARG A 113 -2.86 10.77 -11.90
C ARG A 113 -2.94 10.99 -10.41
N GLY A 114 -3.20 9.90 -9.68
CA GLY A 114 -3.22 9.95 -8.22
C GLY A 114 -1.84 10.21 -7.64
N CYS A 115 -1.79 10.98 -6.56
CA CYS A 115 -0.55 11.25 -5.82
C CYS A 115 -0.69 11.01 -4.32
N TYR A 116 -1.89 10.82 -3.81
CA TYR A 116 -2.16 10.55 -2.40
C TYR A 116 -3.39 9.65 -2.24
N LEU A 117 -3.31 8.73 -1.29
CA LEU A 117 -4.40 7.84 -0.89
C LEU A 117 -4.72 8.02 0.59
N SER A 118 -6.01 7.99 0.94
CA SER A 118 -6.47 7.95 2.33
C SER A 118 -7.73 7.11 2.46
N VAL A 119 -7.74 6.20 3.43
CA VAL A 119 -8.92 5.38 3.77
C VAL A 119 -9.75 6.15 4.79
N ASP A 120 -11.07 6.19 4.64
CA ASP A 120 -11.97 6.80 5.58
C ASP A 120 -12.06 6.00 6.90
N LYS A 121 -12.59 6.63 7.95
CA LYS A 121 -12.71 6.01 9.29
C LYS A 121 -13.58 4.75 9.34
N THR A 122 -14.42 4.52 8.34
CA THR A 122 -15.28 3.32 8.26
C THR A 122 -14.65 2.22 7.41
N GLY A 123 -13.56 2.51 6.70
CA GLY A 123 -12.92 1.59 5.77
C GLY A 123 -13.72 1.31 4.50
N ARG A 124 -14.80 2.09 4.25
CA ARG A 124 -15.68 1.91 3.10
C ARG A 124 -15.31 2.76 1.90
N TYR A 125 -14.53 3.81 2.10
CA TYR A 125 -14.15 4.75 1.07
C TYR A 125 -12.65 4.97 1.05
N LEU A 126 -12.10 5.02 -0.17
CA LEU A 126 -10.73 5.39 -0.43
C LEU A 126 -10.74 6.71 -1.20
N PHE A 127 -10.09 7.72 -0.65
CA PHE A 127 -9.91 9.02 -1.29
C PHE A 127 -8.60 9.03 -2.05
N VAL A 128 -8.66 9.47 -3.30
CA VAL A 128 -7.49 9.60 -4.18
C VAL A 128 -7.39 11.06 -4.59
N ALA A 129 -6.31 11.74 -4.22
CA ALA A 129 -6.05 13.10 -4.66
C ALA A 129 -5.13 13.10 -5.88
N GLY A 130 -5.48 13.87 -6.90
CA GLY A 130 -4.70 14.12 -8.09
C GLY A 130 -4.16 15.55 -8.10
N TYR A 131 -2.85 15.71 -7.88
CA TYR A 131 -2.22 17.03 -7.82
C TYR A 131 -2.31 17.78 -9.15
N HIS A 132 -2.03 17.08 -10.26
CA HIS A 132 -2.00 17.71 -11.58
C HIS A 132 -3.38 18.11 -12.09
N ASP A 133 -4.41 17.35 -11.72
CA ASP A 133 -5.78 17.53 -12.19
C ASP A 133 -6.62 18.38 -11.25
N GLY A 134 -6.11 18.67 -10.04
CA GLY A 134 -6.85 19.37 -8.99
C GLY A 134 -8.13 18.64 -8.56
N LYS A 135 -8.17 17.31 -8.72
CA LYS A 135 -9.36 16.49 -8.47
C LYS A 135 -9.17 15.58 -7.26
N VAL A 136 -10.28 15.21 -6.66
CA VAL A 136 -10.34 14.11 -5.68
C VAL A 136 -11.34 13.08 -6.19
N THR A 137 -10.89 11.85 -6.33
CA THR A 137 -11.75 10.71 -6.67
C THR A 137 -12.05 9.91 -5.41
N VAL A 138 -13.31 9.54 -5.21
CA VAL A 138 -13.73 8.68 -4.10
C VAL A 138 -14.06 7.30 -4.66
N VAL A 139 -13.34 6.30 -4.17
CA VAL A 139 -13.52 4.91 -4.56
C VAL A 139 -14.21 4.17 -3.43
N HIS A 140 -15.31 3.49 -3.73
CA HIS A 140 -16.01 2.67 -2.73
C HIS A 140 -15.31 1.31 -2.58
N THR A 141 -14.89 0.97 -1.37
CA THR A 141 -14.27 -0.31 -1.06
C THR A 141 -15.33 -1.31 -0.61
N HIS A 142 -15.70 -2.26 -1.44
CA HIS A 142 -16.62 -3.34 -1.08
C HIS A 142 -15.82 -4.64 -0.96
N LYS A 143 -15.66 -5.18 0.27
CA LYS A 143 -15.02 -6.47 0.56
C LYS A 143 -13.82 -6.77 -0.36
N ALA A 144 -12.87 -5.83 -0.43
CA ALA A 144 -11.69 -5.87 -1.29
C ALA A 144 -11.91 -5.80 -2.81
N VAL A 145 -13.14 -5.58 -3.25
CA VAL A 145 -13.43 -5.39 -4.68
C VAL A 145 -14.00 -3.99 -4.85
N SER A 146 -13.24 -3.14 -5.49
CA SER A 146 -13.58 -1.74 -5.72
C SER A 146 -14.57 -1.63 -6.88
N TYR A 147 -15.74 -1.05 -6.65
CA TYR A 147 -16.68 -0.65 -7.70
C TYR A 147 -17.14 0.79 -7.48
N THR A 148 -17.15 1.56 -8.55
CA THR A 148 -17.72 2.90 -8.72
C THR A 148 -17.06 4.06 -7.99
N HIS A 149 -16.62 5.03 -8.79
CA HIS A 149 -16.12 6.32 -8.33
C HIS A 149 -17.22 7.38 -8.32
N LEU A 150 -17.13 8.24 -7.34
CA LEU A 150 -17.77 9.53 -7.32
C LEU A 150 -16.67 10.58 -7.44
N THR A 151 -16.64 11.30 -8.57
CA THR A 151 -15.80 12.48 -8.73
C THR A 151 -16.54 13.66 -8.14
N LEU A 152 -15.94 14.35 -7.18
CA LEU A 152 -16.43 15.68 -6.77
C LEU A 152 -15.70 16.70 -7.61
N PRO A 153 -16.41 17.48 -8.47
CA PRO A 153 -15.81 18.63 -9.12
C PRO A 153 -15.52 19.69 -8.05
N THR A 154 -14.33 20.23 -8.07
CA THR A 154 -13.95 21.44 -7.32
C THR A 154 -14.40 22.67 -8.09
#